data_a7c6ad14e33095844c18665cc4b6b2b7
#
_entry.id   a7c6ad14e33095844c18665cc4b6b2b7
#
_cell.length_a   1.000
_cell.length_b   1.000
_cell.length_c   1.000
_cell.angle_alpha   90.00
_cell.angle_beta   90.00
_cell.angle_gamma   90.00
#
_symmetry.space_group_name_H-M   'P 1'
#
loop_
_entity.id
_entity.type
_entity.pdbx_description
1 polymer ?
#
loop_
_entity_poly.entity_id
_entity_poly.type
_entity_poly.pdbx_seq_one_letter_code
_entity_poly.pdbx_strand_id
1 'polypeptide(L)'
;MKRSIAFVLFFAVLFSCNEEQQKPETMLVPSANETADMNKAWNQEEQELIHQFIARKGWDMIETESGLNYLVYKNGTGAQAEPGMKAMVDYSISLLDGTELYTTQSSGPRPFQIDKDNVEQGLHEGITYLRVGDRAKMIIPYYLAHGLMGDHEKIPPLASLVFDIRLLGLSD
;
A
#
# COMPACT_ATOMS: atom_id res chain seq x y z
N MET A 1 7.71 59.30 75.46
CA MET A 1 6.68 58.40 74.92
C MET A 1 6.34 58.90 73.55
N LYS A 2 6.95 58.40 72.47
CA LYS A 2 6.68 58.71 71.09
C LYS A 2 6.45 57.44 70.31
N ARG A 3 5.24 57.15 69.85
CA ARG A 3 4.83 56.00 69.08
C ARG A 3 5.09 56.33 67.60
N SER A 4 6.07 55.63 66.97
CA SER A 4 6.28 55.69 65.54
C SER A 4 5.40 54.59 64.85
N ILE A 5 4.53 55.03 63.96
CA ILE A 5 3.71 54.23 63.13
C ILE A 5 4.50 54.00 61.83
N ALA A 6 4.92 52.75 61.59
CA ALA A 6 5.56 52.34 60.35
C ALA A 6 4.47 52.02 59.31
N PHE A 7 4.46 52.78 58.23
CA PHE A 7 3.56 52.59 57.07
C PHE A 7 4.19 51.54 56.12
N VAL A 8 3.64 50.36 56.09
CA VAL A 8 4.07 49.30 55.15
C VAL A 8 3.32 49.47 53.85
N LEU A 9 4.02 49.95 52.81
CA LEU A 9 3.54 50.03 51.45
C LEU A 9 3.57 48.62 50.85
N PHE A 10 2.35 48.08 50.63
CA PHE A 10 2.17 46.81 49.94
C PHE A 10 2.16 47.05 48.42
N PHE A 11 3.25 46.70 47.75
CA PHE A 11 3.40 46.84 46.33
C PHE A 11 2.73 45.60 45.64
N ALA A 12 1.52 45.73 45.16
CA ALA A 12 0.82 44.71 44.39
C ALA A 12 1.40 44.67 42.97
N VAL A 13 2.24 43.67 42.71
CA VAL A 13 2.71 43.38 41.36
C VAL A 13 1.57 42.61 40.64
N LEU A 14 0.89 43.33 39.75
CA LEU A 14 -0.08 42.74 38.83
C LEU A 14 0.73 41.96 37.75
N PHE A 15 0.84 40.64 37.92
CA PHE A 15 1.25 39.77 36.82
C PHE A 15 0.11 39.72 35.79
N SER A 16 0.23 40.51 34.74
CA SER A 16 -0.57 40.39 33.55
C SER A 16 -0.09 39.13 32.82
N CYS A 17 -0.77 38.00 33.00
CA CYS A 17 -0.65 36.88 32.11
C CYS A 17 -1.19 37.31 30.75
N ASN A 18 -0.31 37.58 29.81
CA ASN A 18 -0.64 37.69 28.41
C ASN A 18 -0.82 36.24 27.90
N GLU A 19 -2.02 35.70 27.96
CA GLU A 19 -2.39 34.51 27.23
C GLU A 19 -2.37 34.85 25.74
N GLU A 20 -1.22 34.65 25.14
CA GLU A 20 -1.11 34.56 23.69
C GLU A 20 -1.99 33.36 23.26
N GLN A 21 -3.22 33.68 22.85
CA GLN A 21 -4.10 32.70 22.20
C GLN A 21 -3.38 32.21 20.95
N GLN A 22 -2.72 31.04 21.06
CA GLN A 22 -2.29 30.27 19.90
C GLN A 22 -3.54 30.01 19.05
N LYS A 23 -3.67 30.81 17.98
CA LYS A 23 -4.60 30.57 16.91
C LYS A 23 -4.41 29.13 16.47
N PRO A 24 -5.44 28.29 16.46
CA PRO A 24 -5.27 26.92 15.98
C PRO A 24 -4.67 26.97 14.58
N GLU A 25 -3.51 26.37 14.39
CA GLU A 25 -2.94 26.16 13.06
C GLU A 25 -4.02 25.46 12.24
N THR A 26 -4.58 26.21 11.31
CA THR A 26 -5.53 25.65 10.35
C THR A 26 -4.74 24.60 9.58
N MET A 27 -4.99 23.33 9.85
CA MET A 27 -4.47 22.25 9.03
C MET A 27 -4.85 22.57 7.58
N LEU A 28 -3.86 23.00 6.77
CA LEU A 28 -4.06 23.28 5.36
C LEU A 28 -4.38 21.95 4.70
N VAL A 29 -5.65 21.69 4.46
CA VAL A 29 -6.08 20.58 3.63
C VAL A 29 -5.63 20.91 2.20
N PRO A 30 -4.77 20.10 1.57
CA PRO A 30 -4.30 20.37 0.22
C PRO A 30 -5.49 20.54 -0.73
N SER A 31 -5.37 21.45 -1.70
CA SER A 31 -6.35 21.58 -2.76
C SER A 31 -6.40 20.32 -3.64
N ALA A 32 -7.48 20.12 -4.39
CA ALA A 32 -7.60 18.97 -5.29
C ALA A 32 -6.43 18.86 -6.29
N ASN A 33 -5.92 20.00 -6.77
CA ASN A 33 -4.77 20.01 -7.68
C ASN A 33 -3.47 19.61 -6.98
N GLU A 34 -3.20 20.12 -5.77
CA GLU A 34 -2.03 19.72 -4.99
C GLU A 34 -2.07 18.24 -4.62
N THR A 35 -3.25 17.71 -4.29
CA THR A 35 -3.42 16.28 -4.03
C THR A 35 -3.15 15.44 -5.28
N ALA A 36 -3.61 15.88 -6.47
CA ALA A 36 -3.35 15.20 -7.73
C ALA A 36 -1.86 15.20 -8.10
N ASP A 37 -1.16 16.33 -7.89
CA ASP A 37 0.28 16.44 -8.15
C ASP A 37 1.09 15.57 -7.18
N MET A 38 0.69 15.51 -5.90
CA MET A 38 1.31 14.62 -4.91
C MET A 38 1.13 13.15 -5.31
N ASN A 39 -0.08 12.73 -5.67
CA ASN A 39 -0.34 11.36 -6.10
C ASN A 39 0.47 10.98 -7.35
N LYS A 40 0.59 11.90 -8.30
CA LYS A 40 1.41 11.69 -9.49
C LYS A 40 2.89 11.52 -9.14
N ALA A 41 3.42 12.33 -8.23
CA ALA A 41 4.79 12.23 -7.76
C ALA A 41 5.06 10.88 -7.07
N TRP A 42 4.16 10.45 -6.17
CA TRP A 42 4.27 9.15 -5.50
C TRP A 42 4.23 7.98 -6.49
N ASN A 43 3.32 8.02 -7.46
CA ASN A 43 3.24 6.96 -8.47
C ASN A 43 4.53 6.90 -9.31
N GLN A 44 5.13 8.04 -9.65
CA GLN A 44 6.40 8.08 -10.39
C GLN A 44 7.57 7.52 -9.57
N GLU A 45 7.67 7.90 -8.29
CA GLU A 45 8.70 7.39 -7.39
C GLU A 45 8.56 5.86 -7.19
N GLU A 46 7.33 5.38 -7.01
CA GLU A 46 7.07 3.95 -6.87
C GLU A 46 7.44 3.16 -8.13
N GLN A 47 7.04 3.64 -9.32
CA GLN A 47 7.41 2.98 -10.58
C GLN A 47 8.93 2.88 -10.74
N GLU A 48 9.66 3.93 -10.38
CA GLU A 48 11.13 3.90 -10.40
C GLU A 48 11.69 2.83 -9.44
N LEU A 49 11.15 2.72 -8.22
CA LEU A 49 11.53 1.69 -7.25
C LEU A 49 11.23 0.27 -7.77
N ILE A 50 10.08 0.07 -8.42
CA ILE A 50 9.70 -1.20 -9.05
C ILE A 50 10.69 -1.55 -10.18
N HIS A 51 10.99 -0.61 -11.08
CA HIS A 51 11.93 -0.85 -12.18
C HIS A 51 13.33 -1.18 -11.68
N GLN A 52 13.82 -0.47 -10.66
CA GLN A 52 15.10 -0.79 -10.03
C GLN A 52 15.10 -2.17 -9.38
N PHE A 53 13.98 -2.57 -8.75
CA PHE A 53 13.84 -3.91 -8.19
C PHE A 53 13.87 -4.98 -9.27
N ILE A 54 13.11 -4.81 -10.37
CA ILE A 54 13.09 -5.73 -11.51
C ILE A 54 14.50 -5.88 -12.09
N ALA A 55 15.21 -4.76 -12.30
CA ALA A 55 16.58 -4.77 -12.81
C ALA A 55 17.54 -5.54 -11.88
N ARG A 56 17.48 -5.31 -10.57
CA ARG A 56 18.29 -6.05 -9.58
C ARG A 56 18.02 -7.54 -9.57
N LYS A 57 16.76 -7.96 -9.82
CA LYS A 57 16.37 -9.38 -9.90
C LYS A 57 16.71 -10.01 -11.26
N GLY A 58 16.99 -9.22 -12.27
CA GLY A 58 17.20 -9.69 -13.63
C GLY A 58 15.95 -10.33 -14.24
N TRP A 59 14.76 -9.83 -13.86
CA TRP A 59 13.49 -10.34 -14.36
C TRP A 59 13.11 -9.62 -15.65
N ASP A 60 12.69 -10.39 -16.67
CA ASP A 60 12.13 -9.86 -17.92
C ASP A 60 10.59 -9.79 -17.78
N MET A 61 10.10 -8.75 -17.13
CA MET A 61 8.69 -8.57 -16.82
C MET A 61 7.99 -7.74 -17.89
N ILE A 62 6.72 -8.03 -18.10
CA ILE A 62 5.80 -7.25 -18.93
C ILE A 62 5.08 -6.27 -18.02
N GLU A 63 5.17 -4.98 -18.33
CA GLU A 63 4.40 -3.92 -17.68
C GLU A 63 3.10 -3.67 -18.45
N THR A 64 1.97 -3.63 -17.74
CA THR A 64 0.66 -3.32 -18.32
C THR A 64 0.38 -1.82 -18.27
N GLU A 65 -0.67 -1.38 -18.95
CA GLU A 65 -1.10 0.03 -18.94
C GLU A 65 -1.52 0.51 -17.53
N SER A 66 -1.95 -0.40 -16.66
CA SER A 66 -2.30 -0.08 -15.27
C SER A 66 -1.07 0.09 -14.38
N GLY A 67 0.12 -0.33 -14.83
CA GLY A 67 1.36 -0.36 -14.07
C GLY A 67 1.62 -1.67 -13.33
N LEU A 68 0.78 -2.70 -13.49
CA LEU A 68 1.07 -4.05 -13.05
C LEU A 68 2.25 -4.61 -13.83
N ASN A 69 3.22 -5.21 -13.15
CA ASN A 69 4.31 -5.94 -13.80
C ASN A 69 4.14 -7.43 -13.56
N TYR A 70 4.26 -8.26 -14.62
CA TYR A 70 4.17 -9.71 -14.47
C TYR A 70 5.15 -10.48 -15.34
N LEU A 71 5.49 -11.67 -14.89
CA LEU A 71 6.36 -12.63 -15.60
C LEU A 71 5.86 -14.05 -15.36
N VAL A 72 5.41 -14.73 -16.42
CA VAL A 72 5.13 -16.17 -16.36
C VAL A 72 6.45 -16.92 -16.56
N TYR A 73 7.01 -17.48 -15.48
CA TYR A 73 8.28 -18.19 -15.52
C TYR A 73 8.14 -19.71 -15.67
N LYS A 74 6.91 -20.24 -15.56
CA LYS A 74 6.56 -21.62 -15.86
C LYS A 74 5.17 -21.68 -16.47
N ASN A 75 5.08 -22.20 -17.69
CA ASN A 75 3.84 -22.31 -18.44
C ASN A 75 3.05 -23.56 -18.05
N GLY A 76 1.76 -23.37 -17.79
CA GLY A 76 0.75 -24.41 -17.72
C GLY A 76 0.13 -24.69 -19.09
N THR A 77 -0.75 -25.67 -19.14
CA THR A 77 -1.45 -26.08 -20.37
C THR A 77 -2.97 -26.07 -20.23
N GLY A 78 -3.48 -25.61 -19.07
CA GLY A 78 -4.91 -25.61 -18.79
C GLY A 78 -5.65 -24.39 -19.36
N ALA A 79 -6.89 -24.23 -18.92
CA ALA A 79 -7.75 -23.11 -19.35
C ALA A 79 -7.17 -21.76 -18.92
N GLN A 80 -7.44 -20.72 -19.73
CA GLN A 80 -7.16 -19.32 -19.42
C GLN A 80 -8.11 -18.84 -18.34
N ALA A 81 -7.61 -18.06 -17.39
CA ALA A 81 -8.47 -17.40 -16.41
C ALA A 81 -9.25 -16.24 -17.07
N GLU A 82 -10.53 -16.16 -16.74
CA GLU A 82 -11.44 -15.14 -17.28
C GLU A 82 -12.23 -14.49 -16.14
N PRO A 83 -12.66 -13.23 -16.29
CA PRO A 83 -13.54 -12.56 -15.36
C PRO A 83 -14.77 -13.38 -14.97
N GLY A 84 -15.11 -13.39 -13.68
CA GLY A 84 -16.24 -14.14 -13.13
C GLY A 84 -15.96 -15.57 -12.74
N MET A 85 -14.89 -16.20 -13.25
CA MET A 85 -14.47 -17.53 -12.82
C MET A 85 -13.93 -17.53 -11.39
N LYS A 86 -14.04 -18.66 -10.70
CA LYS A 86 -13.40 -18.87 -9.40
C LYS A 86 -12.03 -19.50 -9.62
N ALA A 87 -10.98 -18.77 -9.24
CA ALA A 87 -9.60 -19.20 -9.31
C ALA A 87 -9.16 -19.83 -7.99
N MET A 88 -8.48 -20.97 -8.06
CA MET A 88 -7.76 -21.60 -6.93
C MET A 88 -6.28 -21.34 -7.10
N VAL A 89 -5.66 -20.68 -6.12
CA VAL A 89 -4.26 -20.23 -6.21
C VAL A 89 -3.44 -20.64 -4.99
N ASP A 90 -2.16 -20.92 -5.24
CA ASP A 90 -1.10 -20.87 -4.23
C ASP A 90 -0.29 -19.60 -4.44
N TYR A 91 0.11 -18.95 -3.36
CA TYR A 91 0.94 -17.74 -3.46
C TYR A 91 1.84 -17.53 -2.23
N SER A 92 2.88 -16.73 -2.44
CA SER A 92 3.54 -15.95 -1.39
C SER A 92 3.54 -14.48 -1.78
N ILE A 93 3.39 -13.61 -0.78
CA ILE A 93 3.41 -12.16 -0.93
C ILE A 93 4.56 -11.61 -0.11
N SER A 94 5.37 -10.76 -0.72
CA SER A 94 6.45 -10.04 -0.04
C SER A 94 6.50 -8.58 -0.45
N LEU A 95 7.20 -7.78 0.34
CA LEU A 95 7.58 -6.41 -0.03
C LEU A 95 8.76 -6.41 -1.02
N LEU A 96 9.07 -5.25 -1.61
CA LEU A 96 10.23 -5.06 -2.49
C LEU A 96 11.59 -5.29 -1.79
N ASP A 97 11.63 -5.17 -0.46
CA ASP A 97 12.82 -5.49 0.34
C ASP A 97 13.01 -7.00 0.61
N GLY A 98 11.99 -7.81 0.26
CA GLY A 98 11.97 -9.24 0.45
C GLY A 98 11.31 -9.71 1.75
N THR A 99 10.78 -8.81 2.57
CA THR A 99 10.02 -9.17 3.77
C THR A 99 8.77 -9.95 3.38
N GLU A 100 8.67 -11.23 3.78
CA GLU A 100 7.48 -12.06 3.53
C GLU A 100 6.34 -11.63 4.43
N LEU A 101 5.17 -11.41 3.83
CA LEU A 101 3.95 -10.96 4.51
C LEU A 101 2.94 -12.09 4.69
N TYR A 102 2.56 -12.70 3.57
CA TYR A 102 1.54 -13.75 3.53
C TYR A 102 1.97 -14.91 2.63
N THR A 103 1.56 -16.12 2.98
CA THR A 103 1.81 -17.33 2.18
C THR A 103 0.72 -18.37 2.39
N THR A 104 0.38 -19.08 1.33
CA THR A 104 -0.52 -20.23 1.38
C THR A 104 0.20 -21.54 1.75
N GLN A 105 1.53 -21.52 1.91
CA GLN A 105 2.32 -22.71 2.18
C GLN A 105 1.87 -23.45 3.46
N SER A 106 1.43 -22.70 4.49
CA SER A 106 0.96 -23.25 5.75
C SER A 106 -0.56 -23.38 5.85
N SER A 107 -1.32 -22.59 5.09
CA SER A 107 -2.79 -22.51 5.16
C SER A 107 -3.51 -23.25 4.02
N GLY A 108 -2.75 -23.72 3.03
CA GLY A 108 -3.27 -24.33 1.80
C GLY A 108 -3.78 -23.31 0.78
N PRO A 109 -4.10 -23.80 -0.43
CA PRO A 109 -4.57 -22.95 -1.53
C PRO A 109 -5.80 -22.11 -1.18
N ARG A 110 -5.89 -20.92 -1.78
CA ARG A 110 -7.00 -20.00 -1.57
C ARG A 110 -7.84 -19.85 -2.84
N PRO A 111 -9.17 -19.98 -2.72
CA PRO A 111 -10.07 -19.61 -3.80
C PRO A 111 -10.40 -18.13 -3.75
N PHE A 112 -10.59 -17.50 -4.93
CA PHE A 112 -11.25 -16.22 -5.06
C PHE A 112 -11.97 -16.13 -6.41
N GLN A 113 -13.05 -15.35 -6.48
CA GLN A 113 -13.77 -15.10 -7.72
C GLN A 113 -13.23 -13.84 -8.40
N ILE A 114 -12.77 -14.00 -9.63
CA ILE A 114 -12.16 -12.93 -10.44
C ILE A 114 -13.20 -11.83 -10.66
N ASP A 115 -12.81 -10.57 -10.43
CA ASP A 115 -13.64 -9.35 -10.50
C ASP A 115 -14.86 -9.31 -9.57
N LYS A 116 -14.91 -10.18 -8.55
CA LYS A 116 -16.03 -10.22 -7.60
C LYS A 116 -15.61 -10.13 -6.13
N ASP A 117 -14.58 -10.87 -5.74
CA ASP A 117 -14.14 -10.95 -4.35
C ASP A 117 -13.32 -9.71 -3.97
N ASN A 118 -13.20 -9.47 -2.67
CA ASN A 118 -12.40 -8.37 -2.14
C ASN A 118 -10.92 -8.81 -2.00
N VAL A 119 -10.23 -8.86 -3.15
CA VAL A 119 -8.78 -9.03 -3.22
C VAL A 119 -8.19 -7.84 -3.98
N GLU A 120 -6.85 -7.76 -4.07
CA GLU A 120 -6.16 -6.66 -4.75
C GLU A 120 -6.60 -6.55 -6.22
N GLN A 121 -6.86 -5.33 -6.68
CA GLN A 121 -7.26 -5.09 -8.08
C GLN A 121 -6.20 -5.60 -9.05
N GLY A 122 -4.91 -5.41 -8.73
CA GLY A 122 -3.81 -5.95 -9.52
C GLY A 122 -3.78 -7.48 -9.55
N LEU A 123 -4.31 -8.17 -8.52
CA LEU A 123 -4.46 -9.63 -8.56
C LEU A 123 -5.58 -10.05 -9.49
N HIS A 124 -6.71 -9.34 -9.50
CA HIS A 124 -7.79 -9.58 -10.47
C HIS A 124 -7.30 -9.44 -11.91
N GLU A 125 -6.57 -8.38 -12.21
CA GLU A 125 -5.98 -8.17 -13.52
C GLU A 125 -4.95 -9.24 -13.85
N GLY A 126 -3.97 -9.43 -12.96
CA GLY A 126 -2.82 -10.31 -13.19
C GLY A 126 -3.19 -11.76 -13.40
N ILE A 127 -4.23 -12.26 -12.71
CA ILE A 127 -4.65 -13.65 -12.86
C ILE A 127 -5.22 -13.93 -14.27
N THR A 128 -5.80 -12.93 -14.95
CA THR A 128 -6.35 -13.10 -16.30
C THR A 128 -5.27 -13.34 -17.36
N TYR A 129 -4.01 -13.02 -17.07
CA TYR A 129 -2.89 -13.35 -17.95
C TYR A 129 -2.41 -14.79 -17.79
N LEU A 130 -2.94 -15.56 -16.79
CA LEU A 130 -2.50 -16.89 -16.46
C LEU A 130 -3.45 -17.97 -16.99
N ARG A 131 -2.85 -19.16 -17.22
CA ARG A 131 -3.53 -20.43 -17.47
C ARG A 131 -3.37 -21.36 -16.28
N VAL A 132 -4.28 -22.29 -16.11
CA VAL A 132 -4.14 -23.33 -15.09
C VAL A 132 -2.82 -24.09 -15.30
N GLY A 133 -2.03 -24.13 -14.22
CA GLY A 133 -0.69 -24.71 -14.19
C GLY A 133 0.44 -23.70 -14.29
N ASP A 134 0.16 -22.43 -14.67
CA ASP A 134 1.16 -21.36 -14.72
C ASP A 134 1.72 -21.06 -13.32
N ARG A 135 2.99 -20.64 -13.32
CA ARG A 135 3.60 -19.91 -12.20
C ARG A 135 4.10 -18.58 -12.67
N ALA A 136 3.79 -17.53 -11.93
CA ALA A 136 4.13 -16.17 -12.29
C ALA A 136 4.67 -15.38 -11.09
N LYS A 137 5.51 -14.41 -11.40
CA LYS A 137 5.80 -13.29 -10.53
C LYS A 137 4.91 -12.13 -10.96
N MET A 138 4.36 -11.41 -9.98
CA MET A 138 3.65 -10.17 -10.23
C MET A 138 4.16 -9.13 -9.26
N ILE A 139 4.32 -7.89 -9.71
CA ILE A 139 4.56 -6.74 -8.86
C ILE A 139 3.35 -5.82 -9.00
N ILE A 140 2.60 -5.72 -7.91
CA ILE A 140 1.36 -4.96 -7.85
C ILE A 140 1.69 -3.64 -7.14
N PRO A 141 1.62 -2.49 -7.84
CA PRO A 141 1.80 -1.18 -7.24
C PRO A 141 0.77 -0.92 -6.13
N TYR A 142 1.10 -0.06 -5.15
CA TYR A 142 0.23 0.17 -4.00
C TYR A 142 -1.19 0.56 -4.39
N TYR A 143 -1.38 1.36 -5.45
CA TYR A 143 -2.69 1.82 -5.90
C TYR A 143 -3.56 0.73 -6.53
N LEU A 144 -2.97 -0.40 -6.95
CA LEU A 144 -3.66 -1.63 -7.38
C LEU A 144 -3.71 -2.68 -6.27
N ALA A 145 -3.14 -2.39 -5.10
CA ALA A 145 -3.09 -3.24 -3.91
C ALA A 145 -3.91 -2.62 -2.76
N HIS A 146 -3.28 -2.33 -1.62
CA HIS A 146 -3.95 -1.83 -0.41
C HIS A 146 -3.89 -0.29 -0.26
N GLY A 147 -3.39 0.42 -1.26
CA GLY A 147 -3.44 1.88 -1.35
C GLY A 147 -2.66 2.61 -0.25
N LEU A 148 -3.19 3.78 0.12
CA LEU A 148 -2.56 4.69 1.08
C LEU A 148 -2.60 4.19 2.52
N MET A 149 -3.42 3.19 2.84
CA MET A 149 -3.67 2.77 4.22
C MET A 149 -3.02 1.42 4.56
N GLY A 150 -2.61 0.61 3.58
CA GLY A 150 -2.22 -0.77 3.81
C GLY A 150 -3.42 -1.65 4.21
N ASP A 151 -3.16 -2.82 4.81
CA ASP A 151 -4.20 -3.75 5.27
C ASP A 151 -4.48 -3.65 6.78
N HIS A 152 -3.82 -2.73 7.48
CA HIS A 152 -3.84 -2.55 8.93
C HIS A 152 -3.28 -3.74 9.73
N GLU A 153 -2.62 -4.70 9.09
CA GLU A 153 -1.99 -5.86 9.72
C GLU A 153 -0.50 -5.95 9.36
N LYS A 154 -0.17 -6.43 8.17
CA LYS A 154 1.21 -6.67 7.73
C LYS A 154 1.64 -5.80 6.55
N ILE A 155 0.69 -5.34 5.73
CA ILE A 155 0.98 -4.52 4.56
C ILE A 155 0.99 -3.05 4.97
N PRO A 156 2.15 -2.37 4.93
CA PRO A 156 2.24 -0.97 5.28
C PRO A 156 1.54 -0.07 4.23
N PRO A 157 1.26 1.19 4.59
CA PRO A 157 0.83 2.20 3.63
C PRO A 157 1.78 2.33 2.45
N LEU A 158 1.23 2.59 1.24
CA LEU A 158 2.01 2.83 0.02
C LEU A 158 2.94 1.67 -0.37
N ALA A 159 2.62 0.43 0.01
CA ALA A 159 3.45 -0.72 -0.26
C ALA A 159 3.11 -1.40 -1.59
N SER A 160 4.10 -1.49 -2.48
CA SER A 160 4.06 -2.40 -3.62
C SER A 160 4.23 -3.84 -3.16
N LEU A 161 3.47 -4.76 -3.75
CA LEU A 161 3.48 -6.18 -3.39
C LEU A 161 4.12 -7.02 -4.48
N VAL A 162 4.99 -7.93 -4.07
CA VAL A 162 5.59 -8.94 -4.95
C VAL A 162 4.91 -10.27 -4.68
N PHE A 163 4.16 -10.75 -5.65
CA PHE A 163 3.54 -12.07 -5.62
C PHE A 163 4.43 -13.08 -6.33
N ASP A 164 4.56 -14.27 -5.74
CA ASP A 164 4.91 -15.50 -6.42
C ASP A 164 3.67 -16.38 -6.40
N ILE A 165 3.01 -16.55 -7.53
CA ILE A 165 1.68 -17.14 -7.63
C ILE A 165 1.64 -18.34 -8.58
N ARG A 166 0.82 -19.31 -8.22
CA ARG A 166 0.49 -20.46 -9.08
C ARG A 166 -1.02 -20.58 -9.23
N LEU A 167 -1.52 -20.61 -10.46
CA LEU A 167 -2.90 -20.93 -10.75
C LEU A 167 -3.10 -22.45 -10.80
N LEU A 168 -3.83 -22.98 -9.83
CA LEU A 168 -4.03 -24.43 -9.65
C LEU A 168 -5.25 -24.95 -10.40
N GLY A 169 -6.31 -24.15 -10.48
CA GLY A 169 -7.57 -24.55 -11.10
C GLY A 169 -8.52 -23.39 -11.29
N LEU A 170 -9.50 -23.61 -12.15
CA LEU A 170 -10.61 -22.68 -12.42
C LEU A 170 -11.92 -23.45 -12.33
N SER A 171 -12.97 -22.78 -11.86
CA SER A 171 -14.36 -23.24 -11.93
C SER A 171 -15.32 -22.08 -12.16
N ASP A 172 -16.52 -22.36 -12.57
CA ASP A 172 -17.60 -21.37 -12.74
C ASP A 172 -18.18 -20.93 -11.39
#